data_74bfb900712ac42b1c182de4d9e528b1
#
_entry.id   74bfb900712ac42b1c182de4d9e528b1
#
_cell.length_a   1.000
_cell.length_b   1.000
_cell.length_c   1.000
_cell.angle_alpha   90.00
_cell.angle_beta   90.00
_cell.angle_gamma   90.00
#
_symmetry.space_group_name_H-M   'P 1'
#
loop_
_entity.id
_entity.type
_entity.pdbx_description
1 polymer ?
#
loop_
_entity_poly.entity_id
_entity_poly.type
_entity_poly.pdbx_seq_one_letter_code
_entity_poly.pdbx_strand_id
1 'polypeptide(L)'
;MNLKQAQNARLKNNPLPWLNNISFRLSPFVLCLLLISCTGNIKDTESLNTFIEHMVTQHQFDKSELEDLFETVEIKQDILKRIASPSESLPWYKYRKIFLTDARIDAGVQFWRDNAPALAAAEKQYGVPAEIIVAIIGVETLFGKNTGNHRVIDALSTLAFAYPPRSKFFLGELENFLLLCRDEHINPADPLGSYAGAMGLPQFMPSSFRTYAVDFDNDNRRDIWHNNSDVIASIGNYFAQHHWQTGQAIAVPVTAKGANYKSALTKDLKPDLRLSELESLNLIISRQLPLDSKVKLLSFEQQQGEELWAALDNFYVITRYNHSPLYAMAVYQLSLSILNKKGAFP
;
A
#
# COMPACT_ATOMS: atom_id res chain seq x y z
N MET A 1 -22.92 3.79 9.61
CA MET A 1 -23.64 5.02 9.95
C MET A 1 -23.03 6.16 9.18
N ASN A 2 -23.80 6.77 8.28
CA ASN A 2 -23.34 7.64 7.19
C ASN A 2 -22.81 9.00 7.65
N LEU A 3 -21.65 9.40 7.11
CA LEU A 3 -20.96 10.69 7.31
C LEU A 3 -21.65 11.90 6.67
N LYS A 4 -22.95 11.84 6.34
CA LYS A 4 -23.73 12.90 5.70
C LYS A 4 -24.67 13.71 6.62
N GLN A 5 -24.63 13.52 7.95
CA GLN A 5 -25.57 14.19 8.87
C GLN A 5 -24.98 15.27 9.77
N ALA A 6 -23.72 15.68 9.58
CA ALA A 6 -23.07 16.66 10.46
C ALA A 6 -22.89 18.08 9.88
N GLN A 7 -23.47 18.43 8.74
CA GLN A 7 -23.26 19.75 8.11
C GLN A 7 -24.50 20.67 8.01
N ASN A 8 -25.60 20.37 8.64
CA ASN A 8 -26.81 21.23 8.59
C ASN A 8 -27.24 21.73 9.96
N ALA A 9 -26.37 22.43 10.68
CA ALA A 9 -26.79 23.22 11.83
C ALA A 9 -25.83 24.40 12.05
N ARG A 10 -26.07 25.51 11.37
CA ARG A 10 -25.84 26.89 11.79
C ARG A 10 -25.84 27.81 10.56
N LEU A 11 -26.91 28.52 10.38
CA LEU A 11 -26.99 29.90 9.91
C LEU A 11 -28.50 30.27 9.82
N LYS A 12 -29.00 30.82 10.89
CA LYS A 12 -30.22 31.65 10.90
C LYS A 12 -29.86 33.01 11.46
N ASN A 13 -30.42 34.03 10.78
CA ASN A 13 -30.60 35.43 11.20
C ASN A 13 -29.39 36.37 11.02
N ASN A 14 -29.42 37.36 10.14
CA ASN A 14 -30.32 38.55 10.18
C ASN A 14 -30.25 39.39 8.89
N PRO A 15 -31.28 40.14 8.52
CA PRO A 15 -31.34 40.98 7.33
C PRO A 15 -30.97 42.44 7.62
N LEU A 16 -30.38 43.14 6.67
CA LEU A 16 -30.42 44.60 6.58
C LEU A 16 -30.54 45.05 5.13
N PRO A 17 -31.32 46.14 4.89
CA PRO A 17 -31.88 46.54 3.62
C PRO A 17 -31.06 47.67 2.92
N TRP A 18 -31.52 48.08 1.76
CA TRP A 18 -31.14 49.19 0.87
C TRP A 18 -30.52 48.73 -0.45
N LEU A 19 -30.97 48.95 -1.63
CA LEU A 19 -31.62 50.04 -2.37
C LEU A 19 -32.06 49.59 -3.75
N ASN A 20 -33.26 50.00 -4.11
CA ASN A 20 -33.82 50.51 -5.35
C ASN A 20 -33.08 50.37 -6.70
N ASN A 21 -33.88 49.81 -7.65
CA ASN A 21 -34.11 50.25 -9.03
C ASN A 21 -32.93 50.66 -9.91
N ILE A 22 -32.54 49.72 -10.79
CA ILE A 22 -32.14 50.08 -12.16
C ILE A 22 -32.70 49.00 -13.09
N SER A 23 -33.65 49.41 -13.95
CA SER A 23 -34.16 48.61 -15.06
C SER A 23 -33.09 48.52 -16.15
N PHE A 24 -32.52 47.34 -16.37
CA PHE A 24 -31.77 47.06 -17.59
C PHE A 24 -32.48 45.99 -18.40
N ARG A 25 -32.81 46.34 -19.64
CA ARG A 25 -33.42 45.50 -20.66
C ARG A 25 -32.47 44.33 -20.96
N LEU A 26 -32.93 43.11 -20.73
CA LEU A 26 -32.27 41.85 -21.10
C LEU A 26 -32.35 41.67 -22.63
N SER A 27 -31.21 41.74 -23.28
CA SER A 27 -30.97 41.09 -24.57
C SER A 27 -30.58 39.64 -24.30
N PRO A 28 -31.15 38.63 -24.96
CA PRO A 28 -30.77 37.24 -24.73
C PRO A 28 -29.51 36.90 -25.50
N PHE A 29 -28.36 37.15 -24.91
CA PHE A 29 -27.14 36.46 -25.32
C PHE A 29 -27.14 35.08 -24.63
N VAL A 30 -27.49 34.06 -25.38
CA VAL A 30 -27.28 32.66 -25.01
C VAL A 30 -25.76 32.43 -24.97
N LEU A 31 -25.18 32.58 -23.79
CA LEU A 31 -23.81 32.16 -23.53
C LEU A 31 -23.84 30.65 -23.36
N CYS A 32 -23.60 29.91 -24.47
CA CYS A 32 -23.24 28.52 -24.41
C CYS A 32 -21.90 28.42 -23.65
N LEU A 33 -21.98 28.20 -22.34
CA LEU A 33 -20.86 27.69 -21.57
C LEU A 33 -20.58 26.26 -22.05
N LEU A 34 -19.73 26.14 -23.08
CA LEU A 34 -18.99 24.91 -23.34
C LEU A 34 -18.16 24.64 -22.10
N LEU A 35 -18.66 23.78 -21.22
CA LEU A 35 -17.83 23.07 -20.27
C LEU A 35 -16.86 22.21 -21.09
N ILE A 36 -15.75 22.81 -21.49
CA ILE A 36 -14.60 22.05 -21.93
C ILE A 36 -14.16 21.25 -20.71
N SER A 37 -14.62 20.02 -20.62
CA SER A 37 -14.05 19.00 -19.77
C SER A 37 -12.62 18.85 -20.28
N CYS A 38 -11.66 19.51 -19.64
CA CYS A 38 -10.25 19.26 -19.86
C CYS A 38 -9.93 17.85 -19.32
N THR A 39 -10.32 16.83 -20.05
CA THR A 39 -9.63 15.54 -20.02
C THR A 39 -8.31 15.82 -20.71
N GLY A 40 -7.24 15.97 -19.93
CA GLY A 40 -5.91 16.17 -20.49
C GLY A 40 -5.53 14.91 -21.29
N ASN A 41 -5.56 15.03 -22.62
CA ASN A 41 -5.12 13.95 -23.49
C ASN A 41 -3.59 13.94 -23.48
N ILE A 42 -2.96 12.79 -23.20
CA ILE A 42 -1.50 12.64 -23.19
C ILE A 42 -0.91 12.74 -24.61
N LYS A 43 -1.73 12.61 -25.64
CA LYS A 43 -1.36 12.40 -27.05
C LYS A 43 -0.24 13.29 -27.61
N ASP A 44 -0.11 14.50 -27.10
CA ASP A 44 0.79 15.50 -27.68
C ASP A 44 1.93 15.91 -26.73
N THR A 45 2.30 15.07 -25.75
CA THR A 45 3.41 15.40 -24.87
C THR A 45 4.72 14.79 -25.41
N GLU A 46 5.76 15.58 -25.49
CA GLU A 46 7.13 15.14 -25.84
C GLU A 46 7.58 13.95 -24.96
N SER A 47 7.17 13.95 -23.69
CA SER A 47 7.46 12.88 -22.74
C SER A 47 6.84 11.54 -23.14
N LEU A 48 5.59 11.52 -23.66
CA LEU A 48 4.94 10.29 -24.13
C LEU A 48 5.64 9.75 -25.36
N ASN A 49 5.95 10.60 -26.34
CA ASN A 49 6.64 10.18 -27.55
C ASN A 49 8.02 9.58 -27.23
N THR A 50 8.75 10.21 -26.30
CA THR A 50 10.04 9.69 -25.82
C THR A 50 9.87 8.33 -25.15
N PHE A 51 8.82 8.14 -24.34
CA PHE A 51 8.53 6.86 -23.70
C PHE A 51 8.16 5.78 -24.73
N ILE A 52 7.32 6.08 -25.72
CA ILE A 52 6.97 5.14 -26.78
C ILE A 52 8.23 4.72 -27.56
N GLU A 53 9.07 5.67 -27.98
CA GLU A 53 10.32 5.35 -28.67
C GLU A 53 11.27 4.49 -27.82
N HIS A 54 11.31 4.73 -26.51
CA HIS A 54 12.05 3.88 -25.57
C HIS A 54 11.50 2.45 -25.58
N MET A 55 10.18 2.26 -25.46
CA MET A 55 9.54 0.94 -25.46
C MET A 55 9.76 0.19 -26.78
N VAL A 56 9.74 0.89 -27.91
CA VAL A 56 10.02 0.31 -29.24
C VAL A 56 11.47 -0.11 -29.34
N THR A 57 12.42 0.78 -29.01
CA THR A 57 13.85 0.54 -29.24
C THR A 57 14.47 -0.42 -28.23
N GLN A 58 14.07 -0.35 -26.97
CA GLN A 58 14.65 -1.18 -25.90
C GLN A 58 13.90 -2.50 -25.70
N HIS A 59 12.59 -2.52 -25.95
CA HIS A 59 11.74 -3.67 -25.61
C HIS A 59 11.00 -4.25 -26.81
N GLN A 60 11.20 -3.72 -28.02
CA GLN A 60 10.65 -4.24 -29.28
C GLN A 60 9.11 -4.30 -29.28
N PHE A 61 8.46 -3.32 -28.65
CA PHE A 61 7.03 -3.13 -28.79
C PHE A 61 6.70 -2.58 -30.18
N ASP A 62 5.52 -2.93 -30.69
CA ASP A 62 5.00 -2.29 -31.88
C ASP A 62 4.59 -0.85 -31.58
N LYS A 63 5.02 0.09 -32.40
CA LYS A 63 4.78 1.52 -32.19
C LYS A 63 3.29 1.85 -32.34
N SER A 64 2.63 1.29 -33.34
CA SER A 64 1.21 1.58 -33.60
C SER A 64 0.31 1.01 -32.51
N GLU A 65 0.62 -0.19 -31.99
CA GLU A 65 -0.11 -0.76 -30.85
C GLU A 65 0.00 0.09 -29.60
N LEU A 66 1.20 0.67 -29.31
CA LEU A 66 1.38 1.58 -28.20
C LEU A 66 0.63 2.90 -28.40
N GLU A 67 0.71 3.48 -29.61
CA GLU A 67 -0.03 4.70 -29.94
C GLU A 67 -1.53 4.49 -29.75
N ASP A 68 -2.10 3.41 -30.26
CA ASP A 68 -3.51 3.05 -30.11
C ASP A 68 -3.89 2.84 -28.62
N LEU A 69 -3.03 2.16 -27.85
CA LEU A 69 -3.24 1.96 -26.42
C LEU A 69 -3.29 3.31 -25.69
N PHE A 70 -2.29 4.17 -25.91
CA PHE A 70 -2.22 5.47 -25.24
C PHE A 70 -3.31 6.45 -25.69
N GLU A 71 -3.95 6.20 -26.85
CA GLU A 71 -5.17 6.90 -27.23
C GLU A 71 -6.33 6.68 -26.24
N THR A 72 -6.38 5.53 -25.60
CA THR A 72 -7.42 5.18 -24.63
C THR A 72 -7.11 5.65 -23.22
N VAL A 73 -5.90 6.15 -22.95
CA VAL A 73 -5.44 6.54 -21.62
C VAL A 73 -5.94 7.93 -21.23
N GLU A 74 -6.41 8.08 -20.01
CA GLU A 74 -6.90 9.33 -19.47
C GLU A 74 -6.07 9.80 -18.28
N ILE A 75 -5.69 11.07 -18.28
CA ILE A 75 -5.08 11.73 -17.10
C ILE A 75 -6.16 12.00 -16.05
N LYS A 76 -6.04 11.32 -14.91
CA LYS A 76 -7.02 11.34 -13.81
C LYS A 76 -6.69 12.44 -12.79
N GLN A 77 -7.48 13.50 -12.77
CA GLN A 77 -7.29 14.64 -11.87
C GLN A 77 -7.51 14.30 -10.39
N ASP A 78 -8.36 13.33 -10.08
CA ASP A 78 -8.56 12.82 -8.72
C ASP A 78 -7.34 12.12 -8.18
N ILE A 79 -6.60 11.39 -9.01
CA ILE A 79 -5.30 10.77 -8.67
C ILE A 79 -4.29 11.85 -8.30
N LEU A 80 -4.16 12.91 -9.11
CA LEU A 80 -3.23 14.01 -8.83
C LEU A 80 -3.57 14.74 -7.51
N LYS A 81 -4.84 14.96 -7.24
CA LYS A 81 -5.29 15.53 -5.97
C LYS A 81 -4.96 14.62 -4.79
N ARG A 82 -5.17 13.32 -4.95
CA ARG A 82 -4.97 12.34 -3.88
C ARG A 82 -3.49 12.14 -3.56
N ILE A 83 -2.61 12.05 -4.57
CA ILE A 83 -1.17 11.85 -4.35
C ILE A 83 -0.50 13.11 -3.76
N ALA A 84 -1.00 14.30 -4.07
CA ALA A 84 -0.51 15.56 -3.54
C ALA A 84 -1.01 15.86 -2.11
N SER A 85 -2.05 15.17 -1.64
CA SER A 85 -2.56 15.33 -0.28
C SER A 85 -1.66 14.56 0.69
N PRO A 86 -1.05 15.24 1.69
CA PRO A 86 -0.28 14.56 2.71
C PRO A 86 -1.19 13.54 3.40
N SER A 87 -0.78 12.29 3.48
CA SER A 87 -1.39 11.37 4.42
C SER A 87 -1.05 11.90 5.81
N GLU A 88 -2.04 12.43 6.53
CA GLU A 88 -1.85 12.83 7.91
C GLU A 88 -1.29 11.63 8.68
N SER A 89 -0.15 11.81 9.33
CA SER A 89 0.45 10.78 10.15
C SER A 89 -0.41 10.60 11.39
N LEU A 90 -1.24 9.57 11.38
CA LEU A 90 -2.05 9.23 12.54
C LEU A 90 -1.16 8.67 13.65
N PRO A 91 -1.38 9.04 14.92
CA PRO A 91 -0.74 8.38 16.05
C PRO A 91 -1.15 6.90 16.10
N TRP A 92 -0.28 6.04 16.63
CA TRP A 92 -0.48 4.60 16.62
C TRP A 92 -1.83 4.16 17.17
N TYR A 93 -2.28 4.72 18.29
CA TYR A 93 -3.56 4.35 18.92
C TYR A 93 -4.79 4.59 18.04
N LYS A 94 -4.68 5.48 17.02
CA LYS A 94 -5.71 5.69 15.98
C LYS A 94 -5.47 4.78 14.77
N TYR A 95 -4.21 4.70 14.31
CA TYR A 95 -3.81 3.93 13.15
C TYR A 95 -4.15 2.44 13.32
N ARG A 96 -3.81 1.84 14.47
CA ARG A 96 -4.09 0.43 14.75
C ARG A 96 -5.57 0.06 14.61
N LYS A 97 -6.49 0.98 14.95
CA LYS A 97 -7.94 0.74 14.88
C LYS A 97 -8.47 0.57 13.46
N ILE A 98 -7.71 0.99 12.44
CA ILE A 98 -8.05 0.80 11.03
C ILE A 98 -7.91 -0.69 10.67
N PHE A 99 -6.92 -1.37 11.26
CA PHE A 99 -6.53 -2.73 10.87
C PHE A 99 -6.92 -3.79 11.89
N LEU A 100 -6.89 -3.48 13.19
CA LEU A 100 -7.15 -4.45 14.26
C LEU A 100 -8.65 -4.43 14.65
N THR A 101 -9.50 -4.82 13.71
CA THR A 101 -10.96 -4.94 13.93
C THR A 101 -11.37 -6.41 13.94
N ASP A 102 -12.39 -6.75 14.76
CA ASP A 102 -12.91 -8.13 14.82
C ASP A 102 -13.30 -8.64 13.43
N ALA A 103 -13.94 -7.82 12.61
CA ALA A 103 -14.34 -8.18 11.26
C ALA A 103 -13.15 -8.54 10.35
N ARG A 104 -11.99 -7.83 10.48
CA ARG A 104 -10.79 -8.17 9.71
C ARG A 104 -10.11 -9.41 10.25
N ILE A 105 -10.08 -9.60 11.55
CA ILE A 105 -9.53 -10.80 12.20
C ILE A 105 -10.36 -12.02 11.80
N ASP A 106 -11.69 -11.94 11.82
CA ASP A 106 -12.59 -13.01 11.40
C ASP A 106 -12.41 -13.36 9.92
N ALA A 107 -12.33 -12.36 9.07
CA ALA A 107 -12.06 -12.56 7.64
C ALA A 107 -10.67 -13.20 7.43
N GLY A 108 -9.68 -12.88 8.27
CA GLY A 108 -8.35 -13.50 8.23
C GLY A 108 -8.37 -14.98 8.61
N VAL A 109 -9.10 -15.32 9.66
CA VAL A 109 -9.30 -16.74 10.06
C VAL A 109 -10.00 -17.51 8.95
N GLN A 110 -11.04 -16.93 8.32
CA GLN A 110 -11.74 -17.56 7.22
C GLN A 110 -10.82 -17.73 6.00
N PHE A 111 -10.11 -16.67 5.59
CA PHE A 111 -9.15 -16.76 4.48
C PHE A 111 -8.09 -17.85 4.72
N TRP A 112 -7.59 -17.96 5.95
CA TRP A 112 -6.64 -19.01 6.32
C TRP A 112 -7.23 -20.40 6.14
N ARG A 113 -8.47 -20.63 6.60
CA ARG A 113 -9.14 -21.93 6.47
C ARG A 113 -9.35 -22.32 5.01
N ASP A 114 -9.81 -21.36 4.20
CA ASP A 114 -10.10 -21.59 2.78
C ASP A 114 -8.83 -21.87 1.96
N ASN A 115 -7.67 -21.38 2.42
CA ASN A 115 -6.39 -21.46 1.70
C ASN A 115 -5.32 -22.27 2.49
N ALA A 116 -5.71 -23.07 3.46
CA ALA A 116 -4.77 -23.75 4.36
C ALA A 116 -3.68 -24.58 3.63
N PRO A 117 -3.98 -25.35 2.57
CA PRO A 117 -2.94 -26.09 1.84
C PRO A 117 -1.90 -25.18 1.18
N ALA A 118 -2.33 -24.11 0.52
CA ALA A 118 -1.43 -23.16 -0.15
C ALA A 118 -0.56 -22.40 0.86
N LEU A 119 -1.15 -21.98 1.98
CA LEU A 119 -0.41 -21.31 3.08
C LEU A 119 0.65 -22.23 3.68
N ALA A 120 0.31 -23.51 3.97
CA ALA A 120 1.26 -24.47 4.50
C ALA A 120 2.41 -24.77 3.51
N ALA A 121 2.10 -24.86 2.22
CA ALA A 121 3.09 -25.10 1.17
C ALA A 121 4.02 -23.87 1.02
N ALA A 122 3.47 -22.65 1.01
CA ALA A 122 4.25 -21.42 0.93
C ALA A 122 5.13 -21.20 2.17
N GLU A 123 4.61 -21.45 3.38
CA GLU A 123 5.38 -21.38 4.61
C GLU A 123 6.57 -22.37 4.57
N LYS A 124 6.31 -23.61 4.13
CA LYS A 124 7.38 -24.62 3.97
C LYS A 124 8.44 -24.19 2.95
N GLN A 125 8.03 -23.57 1.84
CA GLN A 125 8.94 -23.20 0.75
C GLN A 125 9.75 -21.94 1.07
N TYR A 126 9.10 -20.90 1.62
CA TYR A 126 9.69 -19.58 1.81
C TYR A 126 10.09 -19.28 3.27
N GLY A 127 9.70 -20.12 4.22
CA GLY A 127 10.02 -19.95 5.64
C GLY A 127 9.27 -18.80 6.32
N VAL A 128 8.27 -18.19 5.65
CA VAL A 128 7.46 -17.09 6.17
C VAL A 128 6.21 -17.67 6.82
N PRO A 129 5.93 -17.37 8.11
CA PRO A 129 4.75 -17.90 8.79
C PRO A 129 3.44 -17.52 8.08
N ALA A 130 2.51 -18.47 8.00
CA ALA A 130 1.22 -18.28 7.33
C ALA A 130 0.44 -17.07 7.86
N GLU A 131 0.49 -16.80 9.19
CA GLU A 131 -0.16 -15.64 9.80
C GLU A 131 0.34 -14.30 9.27
N ILE A 132 1.63 -14.21 8.90
CA ILE A 132 2.20 -12.98 8.31
C ILE A 132 1.67 -12.78 6.90
N ILE A 133 1.65 -13.84 6.08
CA ILE A 133 1.12 -13.77 4.70
C ILE A 133 -0.36 -13.35 4.73
N VAL A 134 -1.15 -13.98 5.60
CA VAL A 134 -2.58 -13.66 5.78
C VAL A 134 -2.76 -12.22 6.26
N ALA A 135 -1.93 -11.74 7.19
CA ALA A 135 -2.00 -10.38 7.69
C ALA A 135 -1.67 -9.33 6.62
N ILE A 136 -0.70 -9.59 5.74
CA ILE A 136 -0.40 -8.71 4.58
C ILE A 136 -1.64 -8.58 3.70
N ILE A 137 -2.24 -9.69 3.27
CA ILE A 137 -3.46 -9.65 2.42
C ILE A 137 -4.59 -8.92 3.13
N GLY A 138 -4.70 -9.13 4.45
CA GLY A 138 -5.69 -8.47 5.28
C GLY A 138 -5.47 -6.95 5.38
N VAL A 139 -4.23 -6.49 5.54
CA VAL A 139 -3.89 -5.06 5.63
C VAL A 139 -4.07 -4.38 4.28
N GLU A 140 -3.57 -4.99 3.20
CA GLU A 140 -3.56 -4.40 1.86
C GLU A 140 -4.96 -4.25 1.28
N THR A 141 -5.73 -5.33 1.25
CA THR A 141 -6.97 -5.34 0.46
C THR A 141 -8.20 -5.83 1.22
N LEU A 142 -8.09 -6.07 2.55
CA LEU A 142 -9.17 -6.72 3.31
C LEU A 142 -9.61 -8.03 2.61
N PHE A 143 -8.62 -8.86 2.28
CA PHE A 143 -8.81 -10.15 1.60
C PHE A 143 -9.52 -10.01 0.24
N GLY A 144 -9.04 -9.09 -0.60
CA GLY A 144 -9.53 -8.85 -1.95
C GLY A 144 -10.75 -7.93 -2.07
N LYS A 145 -11.30 -7.41 -0.94
CA LYS A 145 -12.46 -6.50 -0.99
C LYS A 145 -12.12 -5.08 -1.50
N ASN A 146 -10.86 -4.66 -1.40
CA ASN A 146 -10.40 -3.30 -1.72
C ASN A 146 -9.12 -3.33 -2.56
N THR A 147 -9.14 -3.91 -3.73
CA THR A 147 -7.99 -4.02 -4.64
C THR A 147 -7.72 -2.75 -5.46
N GLY A 148 -8.64 -1.77 -5.37
CA GLY A 148 -8.63 -0.57 -6.21
C GLY A 148 -9.58 -0.69 -7.41
N ASN A 149 -9.90 0.46 -8.00
CA ASN A 149 -10.85 0.58 -9.10
C ASN A 149 -10.37 1.50 -10.23
N HIS A 150 -9.09 1.90 -10.20
CA HIS A 150 -8.48 2.64 -11.31
C HIS A 150 -7.87 1.66 -12.29
N ARG A 151 -8.01 1.93 -13.60
CA ARG A 151 -7.19 1.22 -14.58
C ARG A 151 -5.73 1.51 -14.25
N VAL A 152 -4.92 0.45 -14.14
CA VAL A 152 -3.51 0.59 -13.76
C VAL A 152 -2.75 1.47 -14.76
N ILE A 153 -3.06 1.31 -16.05
CA ILE A 153 -2.46 2.13 -17.11
C ILE A 153 -2.77 3.62 -16.94
N ASP A 154 -4.02 3.99 -16.60
CA ASP A 154 -4.40 5.39 -16.37
C ASP A 154 -3.69 5.94 -15.13
N ALA A 155 -3.63 5.16 -14.04
CA ALA A 155 -2.99 5.58 -12.79
C ALA A 155 -1.50 5.83 -12.99
N LEU A 156 -0.79 4.89 -13.59
CA LEU A 156 0.65 5.01 -13.84
C LEU A 156 0.96 6.12 -14.85
N SER A 157 0.21 6.22 -15.94
CA SER A 157 0.38 7.30 -16.94
C SER A 157 0.11 8.67 -16.33
N THR A 158 -0.94 8.81 -15.51
CA THR A 158 -1.22 10.06 -14.80
C THR A 158 -0.03 10.49 -13.96
N LEU A 159 0.53 9.56 -13.18
CA LEU A 159 1.65 9.85 -12.27
C LEU A 159 2.99 9.98 -12.99
N ALA A 160 3.18 9.29 -14.10
CA ALA A 160 4.35 9.40 -14.94
C ALA A 160 4.44 10.75 -15.68
N PHE A 161 3.34 11.16 -16.30
CA PHE A 161 3.35 12.33 -17.20
C PHE A 161 2.83 13.62 -16.57
N ALA A 162 2.06 13.55 -15.47
CA ALA A 162 1.45 14.73 -14.85
C ALA A 162 1.82 14.94 -13.37
N TYR A 163 2.75 14.15 -12.80
CA TYR A 163 3.22 14.31 -11.42
C TYR A 163 4.76 14.42 -11.32
N PRO A 164 5.35 15.58 -11.61
CA PRO A 164 6.80 15.78 -11.69
C PRO A 164 7.62 15.27 -10.49
N PRO A 165 7.16 15.38 -9.22
CA PRO A 165 7.97 14.96 -8.08
C PRO A 165 8.41 13.49 -8.11
N ARG A 166 7.66 12.61 -8.79
CA ARG A 166 7.96 11.17 -8.89
C ARG A 166 7.80 10.63 -10.30
N SER A 167 7.80 11.48 -11.32
CA SER A 167 7.62 11.08 -12.72
C SER A 167 8.57 9.97 -13.14
N LYS A 168 9.87 10.08 -12.84
CA LYS A 168 10.87 9.05 -13.17
C LYS A 168 10.54 7.68 -12.57
N PHE A 169 10.06 7.65 -11.33
CA PHE A 169 9.66 6.40 -10.69
C PHE A 169 8.45 5.78 -11.41
N PHE A 170 7.43 6.58 -11.69
CA PHE A 170 6.21 6.07 -12.33
C PHE A 170 6.39 5.73 -13.81
N LEU A 171 7.33 6.37 -14.51
CA LEU A 171 7.75 5.94 -15.87
C LEU A 171 8.33 4.53 -15.83
N GLY A 172 9.21 4.23 -14.87
CA GLY A 172 9.74 2.88 -14.69
C GLY A 172 8.66 1.85 -14.30
N GLU A 173 7.67 2.24 -13.49
CA GLU A 173 6.54 1.35 -13.18
C GLU A 173 5.62 1.14 -14.40
N LEU A 174 5.40 2.16 -15.23
CA LEU A 174 4.63 2.04 -16.46
C LEU A 174 5.33 1.12 -17.49
N GLU A 175 6.65 1.25 -17.63
CA GLU A 175 7.48 0.33 -18.42
C GLU A 175 7.31 -1.11 -17.92
N ASN A 176 7.50 -1.35 -16.62
CA ASN A 176 7.32 -2.68 -16.02
C ASN A 176 5.90 -3.20 -16.18
N PHE A 177 4.89 -2.34 -16.15
CA PHE A 177 3.49 -2.72 -16.36
C PHE A 177 3.24 -3.21 -17.78
N LEU A 178 3.73 -2.51 -18.80
CA LEU A 178 3.58 -2.95 -20.19
C LEU A 178 4.33 -4.27 -20.44
N LEU A 179 5.53 -4.41 -19.86
CA LEU A 179 6.30 -5.65 -19.95
C LEU A 179 5.59 -6.82 -19.31
N LEU A 180 5.07 -6.67 -18.07
CA LEU A 180 4.33 -7.75 -17.42
C LEU A 180 3.05 -8.11 -18.19
N CYS A 181 2.33 -7.13 -18.75
CA CYS A 181 1.14 -7.41 -19.55
C CYS A 181 1.47 -8.25 -20.79
N ARG A 182 2.57 -7.94 -21.45
CA ARG A 182 3.08 -8.73 -22.57
C ARG A 182 3.47 -10.15 -22.15
N ASP A 183 4.24 -10.26 -21.05
CA ASP A 183 4.77 -11.52 -20.54
C ASP A 183 3.64 -12.47 -20.05
N GLU A 184 2.57 -11.91 -19.46
CA GLU A 184 1.41 -12.64 -18.95
C GLU A 184 0.23 -12.72 -19.94
N HIS A 185 0.38 -12.20 -21.14
CA HIS A 185 -0.67 -12.13 -22.16
C HIS A 185 -1.96 -11.41 -21.67
N ILE A 186 -1.78 -10.34 -20.91
CA ILE A 186 -2.87 -9.51 -20.37
C ILE A 186 -3.02 -8.27 -21.27
N ASN A 187 -4.26 -7.91 -21.63
CA ASN A 187 -4.51 -6.64 -22.28
C ASN A 187 -4.25 -5.49 -21.29
N PRO A 188 -3.32 -4.55 -21.56
CA PRO A 188 -2.97 -3.47 -20.61
C PRO A 188 -4.12 -2.55 -20.21
N ALA A 189 -5.22 -2.55 -20.98
CA ALA A 189 -6.40 -1.77 -20.64
C ALA A 189 -7.26 -2.37 -19.51
N ASP A 190 -7.10 -3.65 -19.18
CA ASP A 190 -8.02 -4.38 -18.29
C ASP A 190 -7.65 -4.33 -16.81
N PRO A 191 -6.35 -4.43 -16.37
CA PRO A 191 -6.03 -4.53 -14.97
C PRO A 191 -6.49 -3.32 -14.16
N LEU A 192 -7.18 -3.61 -13.05
CA LEU A 192 -7.56 -2.61 -12.05
C LEU A 192 -6.61 -2.67 -10.85
N GLY A 193 -6.42 -1.52 -10.23
CA GLY A 193 -5.54 -1.38 -9.08
C GLY A 193 -5.80 -0.11 -8.28
N SER A 194 -4.86 0.25 -7.41
CA SER A 194 -4.93 1.46 -6.62
C SER A 194 -4.71 2.72 -7.45
N TYR A 195 -5.02 3.87 -6.89
CA TYR A 195 -4.73 5.17 -7.51
C TYR A 195 -3.23 5.42 -7.79
N ALA A 196 -2.35 4.63 -7.17
CA ALA A 196 -0.89 4.69 -7.39
C ALA A 196 -0.38 3.55 -8.28
N GLY A 197 -1.26 2.74 -8.87
CA GLY A 197 -0.88 1.64 -9.77
C GLY A 197 -0.47 0.34 -9.07
N ALA A 198 -0.74 0.18 -7.78
CA ALA A 198 -0.55 -1.09 -7.07
C ALA A 198 -1.66 -2.09 -7.44
N MET A 199 -1.30 -3.37 -7.61
CA MET A 199 -2.12 -4.37 -8.29
C MET A 199 -2.46 -5.58 -7.43
N GLY A 200 -3.64 -6.12 -7.64
CA GLY A 200 -4.11 -7.40 -7.08
C GLY A 200 -4.25 -7.43 -5.57
N LEU A 201 -4.39 -8.62 -4.99
CA LEU A 201 -4.54 -8.82 -3.55
C LEU A 201 -3.29 -8.38 -2.75
N PRO A 202 -2.05 -8.60 -3.24
CA PRO A 202 -0.84 -8.20 -2.54
C PRO A 202 -0.48 -6.72 -2.73
N GLN A 203 -1.21 -5.96 -3.56
CA GLN A 203 -0.91 -4.57 -3.91
C GLN A 203 0.54 -4.38 -4.40
N PHE A 204 1.01 -5.29 -5.25
CA PHE A 204 2.33 -5.17 -5.86
C PHE A 204 2.37 -4.03 -6.88
N MET A 205 3.44 -3.24 -6.84
CA MET A 205 3.81 -2.40 -7.98
C MET A 205 4.24 -3.28 -9.15
N PRO A 206 4.13 -2.83 -10.41
CA PRO A 206 4.55 -3.61 -11.58
C PRO A 206 5.96 -4.19 -11.51
N SER A 207 6.93 -3.41 -11.04
CA SER A 207 8.30 -3.88 -10.82
C SER A 207 8.37 -5.00 -9.78
N SER A 208 7.57 -4.90 -8.72
CA SER A 208 7.46 -5.93 -7.69
C SER A 208 6.81 -7.21 -8.23
N PHE A 209 5.76 -7.08 -9.07
CA PHE A 209 5.17 -8.22 -9.75
C PHE A 209 6.22 -8.96 -10.59
N ARG A 210 6.95 -8.27 -11.45
CA ARG A 210 7.96 -8.90 -12.32
C ARG A 210 9.09 -9.57 -11.56
N THR A 211 9.41 -9.07 -10.36
CA THR A 211 10.50 -9.60 -9.54
C THR A 211 10.05 -10.73 -8.61
N TYR A 212 8.85 -10.63 -8.04
CA TYR A 212 8.45 -11.48 -6.91
C TYR A 212 7.22 -12.36 -7.18
N ALA A 213 6.36 -12.03 -8.17
CA ALA A 213 5.21 -12.86 -8.47
C ALA A 213 5.64 -14.23 -9.00
N VAL A 214 4.97 -15.28 -8.53
CA VAL A 214 5.23 -16.66 -8.88
C VAL A 214 3.94 -17.36 -9.31
N ASP A 215 4.04 -18.25 -10.27
CA ASP A 215 3.05 -19.25 -10.63
C ASP A 215 3.24 -20.43 -9.69
N PHE A 216 2.37 -20.58 -8.71
CA PHE A 216 2.57 -21.55 -7.62
C PHE A 216 1.82 -22.86 -7.85
N ASP A 217 0.75 -22.86 -8.61
CA ASP A 217 0.00 -24.06 -8.98
C ASP A 217 0.40 -24.62 -10.36
N ASN A 218 1.33 -23.96 -11.04
CA ASN A 218 1.92 -24.34 -12.34
C ASN A 218 0.86 -24.37 -13.47
N ASP A 219 -0.05 -23.39 -13.47
CA ASP A 219 -1.02 -23.20 -14.55
C ASP A 219 -0.43 -22.38 -15.73
N ASN A 220 0.84 -21.98 -15.66
CA ASN A 220 1.60 -21.12 -16.57
C ASN A 220 1.16 -19.63 -16.55
N ARG A 221 0.57 -19.16 -15.45
CA ARG A 221 0.18 -17.77 -15.24
C ARG A 221 0.56 -17.32 -13.84
N ARG A 222 0.92 -16.08 -13.68
CA ARG A 222 1.13 -15.44 -12.36
C ARG A 222 -0.07 -14.55 -12.06
N ASP A 223 -1.16 -15.11 -11.50
CA ASP A 223 -2.39 -14.36 -11.24
C ASP A 223 -2.49 -13.89 -9.79
N ILE A 224 -2.07 -12.65 -9.55
CA ILE A 224 -2.19 -12.01 -8.23
C ILE A 224 -3.56 -11.38 -7.97
N TRP A 225 -4.50 -11.46 -8.91
CA TRP A 225 -5.84 -10.88 -8.78
C TRP A 225 -6.88 -11.92 -8.35
N HIS A 226 -6.82 -13.15 -8.87
CA HIS A 226 -7.86 -14.16 -8.72
C HIS A 226 -7.35 -15.51 -8.21
N ASN A 227 -6.04 -15.79 -8.29
CA ASN A 227 -5.43 -17.03 -7.82
C ASN A 227 -4.78 -16.85 -6.45
N ASN A 228 -5.47 -17.30 -5.40
CA ASN A 228 -4.95 -17.21 -4.03
C ASN A 228 -3.64 -17.97 -3.82
N SER A 229 -3.37 -19.05 -4.55
CA SER A 229 -2.11 -19.81 -4.44
C SER A 229 -0.93 -18.93 -4.88
N ASP A 230 -1.07 -18.23 -6.00
CA ASP A 230 -0.05 -17.33 -6.52
C ASP A 230 0.13 -16.11 -5.61
N VAL A 231 -0.98 -15.53 -5.14
CA VAL A 231 -0.95 -14.41 -4.18
C VAL A 231 -0.15 -14.77 -2.93
N ILE A 232 -0.48 -15.90 -2.30
CA ILE A 232 0.14 -16.38 -1.06
C ILE A 232 1.64 -16.64 -1.27
N ALA A 233 1.98 -17.36 -2.33
CA ALA A 233 3.36 -17.69 -2.64
C ALA A 233 4.17 -16.47 -3.08
N SER A 234 3.58 -15.54 -3.83
CA SER A 234 4.24 -14.29 -4.23
C SER A 234 4.62 -13.42 -3.03
N ILE A 235 3.74 -13.34 -2.01
CA ILE A 235 4.06 -12.64 -0.75
C ILE A 235 5.17 -13.38 -0.01
N GLY A 236 5.10 -14.72 0.08
CA GLY A 236 6.15 -15.53 0.67
C GLY A 236 7.50 -15.32 -0.01
N ASN A 237 7.53 -15.37 -1.35
CA ASN A 237 8.71 -15.12 -2.16
C ASN A 237 9.27 -13.69 -1.95
N TYR A 238 8.40 -12.68 -1.90
CA TYR A 238 8.80 -11.30 -1.59
C TYR A 238 9.60 -11.23 -0.29
N PHE A 239 9.09 -11.79 0.80
CA PHE A 239 9.77 -11.76 2.09
C PHE A 239 11.05 -12.59 2.10
N ALA A 240 11.07 -13.78 1.47
CA ALA A 240 12.26 -14.61 1.34
C ALA A 240 13.38 -13.86 0.59
N GLN A 241 13.06 -13.20 -0.53
CA GLN A 241 13.99 -12.37 -1.30
C GLN A 241 14.50 -11.16 -0.51
N HIS A 242 13.73 -10.67 0.46
CA HIS A 242 14.12 -9.60 1.38
C HIS A 242 14.78 -10.12 2.66
N HIS A 243 15.28 -11.37 2.64
CA HIS A 243 16.06 -12.00 3.73
C HIS A 243 15.24 -12.27 5.00
N TRP A 244 13.98 -12.69 4.85
CA TRP A 244 13.21 -13.20 5.98
C TRP A 244 13.97 -14.35 6.68
N GLN A 245 14.05 -14.29 8.01
CA GLN A 245 14.74 -15.27 8.82
C GLN A 245 13.72 -16.20 9.48
N THR A 246 13.63 -17.44 9.00
CA THR A 246 12.69 -18.44 9.49
C THR A 246 12.89 -18.71 10.98
N GLY A 247 11.78 -18.70 11.74
CA GLY A 247 11.78 -18.96 13.19
C GLY A 247 12.30 -17.82 14.08
N GLN A 248 12.80 -16.72 13.50
CA GLN A 248 13.25 -15.56 14.26
C GLN A 248 12.07 -14.70 14.74
N ALA A 249 12.24 -14.10 15.92
CA ALA A 249 11.26 -13.15 16.44
C ALA A 249 11.18 -11.90 15.53
N ILE A 250 9.99 -11.29 15.47
CA ILE A 250 9.72 -10.08 14.68
C ILE A 250 9.93 -8.84 15.55
N ALA A 251 9.26 -8.77 16.69
CA ALA A 251 9.42 -7.70 17.66
C ALA A 251 9.04 -8.20 19.06
N VAL A 252 9.61 -7.61 20.09
CA VAL A 252 9.30 -7.92 21.49
C VAL A 252 8.99 -6.64 22.26
N PRO A 253 8.00 -6.66 23.18
CA PRO A 253 7.72 -5.52 24.05
C PRO A 253 8.90 -5.18 24.94
N VAL A 254 9.09 -3.89 25.21
CA VAL A 254 10.14 -3.36 26.07
C VAL A 254 9.54 -2.46 27.12
N THR A 255 10.02 -2.57 28.35
CA THR A 255 9.66 -1.67 29.45
C THR A 255 10.86 -0.79 29.79
N ALA A 256 10.66 0.54 29.83
CA ALA A 256 11.68 1.49 30.23
C ALA A 256 11.59 1.87 31.71
N LYS A 257 12.75 1.92 32.38
CA LYS A 257 12.90 2.53 33.72
C LYS A 257 13.56 3.91 33.55
N GLY A 258 12.73 4.93 33.40
CA GLY A 258 13.20 6.32 33.16
C GLY A 258 13.12 6.75 31.70
N ALA A 259 13.82 7.81 31.32
CA ALA A 259 13.70 8.45 30.01
C ALA A 259 14.96 8.33 29.12
N ASN A 260 15.97 7.58 29.55
CA ASN A 260 17.27 7.49 28.83
C ASN A 260 17.12 6.85 27.43
N TYR A 261 16.11 6.00 27.23
CA TYR A 261 15.83 5.34 25.95
C TYR A 261 15.55 6.32 24.80
N LYS A 262 15.15 7.55 25.10
CA LYS A 262 14.80 8.54 24.05
C LYS A 262 15.97 8.87 23.13
N SER A 263 17.20 8.76 23.61
CA SER A 263 18.42 8.94 22.80
C SER A 263 18.62 7.84 21.75
N ALA A 264 18.01 6.67 21.95
CA ALA A 264 18.08 5.54 21.04
C ALA A 264 16.95 5.52 19.97
N LEU A 265 15.97 6.43 20.08
CA LEU A 265 14.91 6.57 19.09
C LEU A 265 15.46 7.35 17.89
N THR A 266 15.67 6.68 16.77
CA THR A 266 16.14 7.29 15.51
C THR A 266 15.14 7.04 14.38
N LYS A 267 15.28 7.76 13.26
CA LYS A 267 14.38 7.62 12.10
C LYS A 267 14.67 6.39 11.25
N ASP A 268 15.88 5.84 11.34
CA ASP A 268 16.23 4.60 10.64
C ASP A 268 15.48 3.42 11.24
N LEU A 269 15.08 2.46 10.42
CA LEU A 269 14.31 1.28 10.83
C LEU A 269 15.15 0.02 10.92
N LYS A 270 16.40 0.05 10.43
CA LYS A 270 17.28 -1.11 10.47
C LYS A 270 17.77 -1.37 11.90
N PRO A 271 17.77 -2.64 12.38
CA PRO A 271 18.33 -3.00 13.70
C PRO A 271 19.79 -2.58 13.83
N ASP A 272 20.08 -1.76 14.83
CA ASP A 272 21.40 -1.14 15.05
C ASP A 272 21.90 -1.25 16.49
N LEU A 273 21.03 -1.52 17.47
CA LEU A 273 21.38 -1.63 18.88
C LEU A 273 21.64 -3.10 19.27
N ARG A 274 22.68 -3.35 20.05
CA ARG A 274 22.94 -4.67 20.68
C ARG A 274 22.09 -4.78 21.96
N LEU A 275 21.78 -6.01 22.38
CA LEU A 275 21.01 -6.23 23.62
C LEU A 275 21.69 -5.63 24.85
N SER A 276 23.02 -5.68 24.95
CA SER A 276 23.79 -5.08 26.04
C SER A 276 23.62 -3.56 26.13
N GLU A 277 23.37 -2.89 25.00
CA GLU A 277 23.12 -1.44 24.96
C GLU A 277 21.73 -1.09 25.50
N LEU A 278 20.74 -1.98 25.34
CA LEU A 278 19.41 -1.78 25.93
C LEU A 278 19.46 -1.77 27.45
N GLU A 279 20.25 -2.64 28.06
CA GLU A 279 20.43 -2.67 29.51
C GLU A 279 21.04 -1.35 30.04
N SER A 280 22.01 -0.78 29.34
CA SER A 280 22.60 0.51 29.70
C SER A 280 21.61 1.68 29.61
N LEU A 281 20.58 1.54 28.79
CA LEU A 281 19.45 2.49 28.65
C LEU A 281 18.32 2.24 29.68
N ASN A 282 18.51 1.31 30.63
CA ASN A 282 17.49 0.85 31.58
C ASN A 282 16.23 0.30 30.91
N LEU A 283 16.40 -0.44 29.80
CA LEU A 283 15.34 -1.11 29.08
C LEU A 283 15.30 -2.59 29.44
N ILE A 284 14.11 -3.10 29.73
CA ILE A 284 13.85 -4.49 30.06
C ILE A 284 13.05 -5.12 28.93
N ILE A 285 13.60 -6.17 28.31
CA ILE A 285 12.95 -6.94 27.28
C ILE A 285 12.07 -8.01 27.93
N SER A 286 10.82 -8.17 27.45
CA SER A 286 9.86 -9.14 27.99
C SER A 286 10.15 -10.60 27.62
N ARG A 287 11.05 -10.86 26.68
CA ARG A 287 11.40 -12.20 26.17
C ARG A 287 12.91 -12.31 26.01
N GLN A 288 13.48 -13.48 26.35
CA GLN A 288 14.86 -13.78 26.09
C GLN A 288 15.13 -13.88 24.58
N LEU A 289 16.16 -13.17 24.11
CA LEU A 289 16.64 -13.16 22.74
C LEU A 289 18.08 -13.70 22.69
N PRO A 290 18.57 -14.21 21.55
CA PRO A 290 19.98 -14.53 21.38
C PRO A 290 20.87 -13.32 21.69
N LEU A 291 22.00 -13.53 22.37
CA LEU A 291 22.87 -12.44 22.86
C LEU A 291 23.47 -11.57 21.76
N ASP A 292 23.62 -12.12 20.56
CA ASP A 292 24.12 -11.43 19.37
C ASP A 292 23.05 -10.68 18.58
N SER A 293 21.77 -10.79 19.01
CA SER A 293 20.67 -10.09 18.34
C SER A 293 20.89 -8.60 18.34
N LYS A 294 20.66 -8.01 17.17
CA LYS A 294 20.47 -6.55 17.01
C LYS A 294 18.99 -6.23 16.99
N VAL A 295 18.66 -5.11 17.56
CA VAL A 295 17.29 -4.62 17.61
C VAL A 295 17.22 -3.16 17.24
N LYS A 296 16.04 -2.72 16.82
CA LYS A 296 15.69 -1.30 16.69
C LYS A 296 14.69 -0.96 17.78
N LEU A 297 15.01 0.05 18.58
CA LEU A 297 14.04 0.56 19.54
C LEU A 297 13.01 1.43 18.80
N LEU A 298 11.75 1.07 18.94
CA LEU A 298 10.61 1.80 18.35
C LEU A 298 9.66 2.25 19.47
N SER A 299 9.10 3.44 19.28
CA SER A 299 8.07 4.00 20.15
C SER A 299 6.77 4.17 19.35
N PHE A 300 5.67 3.72 19.94
CA PHE A 300 4.33 3.78 19.37
C PHE A 300 3.42 4.59 20.28
N GLU A 301 2.99 5.77 19.85
CA GLU A 301 2.16 6.68 20.61
C GLU A 301 0.82 6.04 20.98
N GLN A 302 0.51 6.02 22.27
CA GLN A 302 -0.76 5.57 22.84
C GLN A 302 -1.65 6.77 23.20
N GLN A 303 -2.88 6.52 23.58
CA GLN A 303 -3.78 7.58 24.06
C GLN A 303 -3.22 8.26 25.33
N GLN A 304 -2.47 7.51 26.13
CA GLN A 304 -1.70 7.99 27.28
C GLN A 304 -0.33 7.32 27.24
N GLY A 305 0.73 8.15 27.05
CA GLY A 305 2.10 7.64 26.96
C GLY A 305 2.45 6.96 25.64
N GLU A 306 3.34 6.00 25.70
CA GLU A 306 3.87 5.29 24.56
C GLU A 306 4.15 3.82 24.88
N GLU A 307 4.13 2.99 23.88
CA GLU A 307 4.51 1.58 23.91
C GLU A 307 5.87 1.43 23.24
N LEU A 308 6.81 0.79 23.91
CA LEU A 308 8.15 0.54 23.39
C LEU A 308 8.29 -0.90 22.91
N TRP A 309 8.96 -1.04 21.76
CA TRP A 309 9.23 -2.33 21.15
C TRP A 309 10.67 -2.42 20.66
N ALA A 310 11.30 -3.56 20.90
CA ALA A 310 12.55 -3.93 20.26
C ALA A 310 12.22 -4.73 19.00
N ALA A 311 12.38 -4.11 17.84
CA ALA A 311 12.13 -4.69 16.53
C ALA A 311 13.40 -5.37 16.01
N LEU A 312 13.26 -6.59 15.47
CA LEU A 312 14.35 -7.40 14.92
C LEU A 312 14.36 -7.34 13.38
N ASP A 313 15.26 -8.13 12.76
CA ASP A 313 15.42 -8.13 11.30
C ASP A 313 14.11 -8.44 10.54
N ASN A 314 13.33 -9.40 11.02
CA ASN A 314 12.03 -9.71 10.38
C ASN A 314 11.02 -8.54 10.43
N PHE A 315 11.06 -7.71 11.46
CA PHE A 315 10.28 -6.47 11.47
C PHE A 315 10.75 -5.51 10.39
N TYR A 316 12.07 -5.35 10.25
CA TYR A 316 12.65 -4.54 9.18
C TYR A 316 12.28 -5.09 7.79
N VAL A 317 12.23 -6.42 7.62
CA VAL A 317 11.78 -7.05 6.37
C VAL A 317 10.33 -6.68 6.07
N ILE A 318 9.43 -6.67 7.06
CA ILE A 318 8.05 -6.19 6.85
C ILE A 318 8.04 -4.73 6.38
N THR A 319 8.94 -3.87 6.90
CA THR A 319 9.04 -2.48 6.44
C THR A 319 9.53 -2.34 4.99
N ARG A 320 10.05 -3.38 4.35
CA ARG A 320 10.38 -3.36 2.92
C ARG A 320 9.13 -3.39 2.04
N TYR A 321 8.06 -4.02 2.54
CA TYR A 321 6.77 -4.02 1.85
C TYR A 321 6.13 -2.62 1.85
N ASN A 322 6.16 -1.96 3.00
CA ASN A 322 5.78 -0.55 3.13
C ASN A 322 6.68 0.12 4.18
N HIS A 323 7.38 1.19 3.79
CA HIS A 323 8.36 1.91 4.60
C HIS A 323 7.74 2.70 5.77
N SER A 324 6.97 2.01 6.61
CA SER A 324 6.32 2.59 7.78
C SER A 324 6.39 1.64 8.97
N PRO A 325 6.91 2.07 10.13
CA PRO A 325 6.89 1.25 11.33
C PRO A 325 5.45 1.01 11.83
N LEU A 326 4.53 1.94 11.58
CA LEU A 326 3.11 1.76 11.91
C LEU A 326 2.49 0.63 11.09
N TYR A 327 2.80 0.59 9.79
CA TYR A 327 2.38 -0.50 8.91
C TYR A 327 2.92 -1.85 9.39
N ALA A 328 4.22 -1.95 9.61
CA ALA A 328 4.84 -3.20 10.03
C ALA A 328 4.28 -3.71 11.38
N MET A 329 4.03 -2.79 12.33
CA MET A 329 3.41 -3.14 13.60
C MET A 329 1.94 -3.55 13.42
N ALA A 330 1.18 -2.93 12.51
CA ALA A 330 -0.19 -3.34 12.21
C ALA A 330 -0.24 -4.75 11.61
N VAL A 331 0.63 -5.07 10.64
CA VAL A 331 0.77 -6.42 10.10
C VAL A 331 1.09 -7.42 11.20
N TYR A 332 2.09 -7.13 12.03
CA TYR A 332 2.52 -8.02 13.11
C TYR A 332 1.42 -8.24 14.15
N GLN A 333 0.76 -7.19 14.64
CA GLN A 333 -0.32 -7.35 15.64
C GLN A 333 -1.58 -8.00 15.04
N LEU A 334 -1.88 -7.76 13.76
CA LEU A 334 -2.96 -8.45 13.06
C LEU A 334 -2.66 -9.94 12.92
N SER A 335 -1.42 -10.32 12.55
CA SER A 335 -1.01 -11.71 12.43
C SER A 335 -1.18 -12.47 13.74
N LEU A 336 -0.75 -11.88 14.87
CA LEU A 336 -0.93 -12.47 16.19
C LEU A 336 -2.41 -12.61 16.57
N SER A 337 -3.24 -11.63 16.22
CA SER A 337 -4.67 -11.66 16.52
C SER A 337 -5.39 -12.76 15.72
N ILE A 338 -5.04 -12.93 14.45
CA ILE A 338 -5.57 -14.00 13.59
C ILE A 338 -5.12 -15.37 14.10
N LEU A 339 -3.83 -15.53 14.43
CA LEU A 339 -3.27 -16.77 14.94
C LEU A 339 -3.94 -17.19 16.25
N ASN A 340 -4.07 -16.26 17.20
CA ASN A 340 -4.74 -16.51 18.48
C ASN A 340 -6.20 -16.92 18.30
N LYS A 341 -6.94 -16.21 17.45
CA LYS A 341 -8.34 -16.54 17.19
C LYS A 341 -8.50 -17.87 16.47
N LYS A 342 -7.63 -18.17 15.50
CA LYS A 342 -7.61 -19.49 14.81
C LYS A 342 -7.35 -20.63 15.80
N GLY A 343 -6.41 -20.48 16.73
CA GLY A 343 -6.08 -21.50 17.74
C GLY A 343 -7.16 -21.68 18.81
N ALA A 344 -8.07 -20.72 18.99
CA ALA A 344 -9.20 -20.82 19.91
C ALA A 344 -10.36 -21.67 19.35
N PHE A 345 -10.33 -22.00 18.08
CA PHE A 345 -11.32 -22.89 17.43
C PHE A 345 -10.63 -24.19 17.02
N PRO A 346 -11.08 -25.34 17.50
CA PRO A 346 -10.53 -26.67 17.16
C PRO A 346 -10.72 -26.99 15.67
#